data_899034d522800e82790ec66685a0cb4c
#
_entry.id   899034d522800e82790ec66685a0cb4c
#
_cell.length_a   1.000
_cell.length_b   1.000
_cell.length_c   1.000
_cell.angle_alpha   90.00
_cell.angle_beta   90.00
_cell.angle_gamma   90.00
#
_symmetry.space_group_name_H-M   'P 1'
#
loop_
_entity.id
_entity.type
_entity.pdbx_description
1 polymer ?
#
loop_
_entity_poly.entity_id
_entity_poly.type
_entity_poly.pdbx_seq_one_letter_code
_entity_poly.pdbx_strand_id
1 'polypeptide(L)'
;MRLLLAFIVALSGALSVGAVEMRETAFGGKRYIICTVDPKTERLELFLKDEKGAVLHKFSAIEAMLGAHGQRLVFGMNGGMFHPDYAPVGLFVTDGRELTALNTGAAEGNFFLKPNGVFAVMKDGTAVVAEASRWPALAGKARLATQSGPMLVIDGRLHPAFRAESDSRLFRNGVGLAADGKALFVISSEPVNFHEFATLFRDALHCRNALFLDGTISSLHAPDIRRSDAPFPLGPILGVTAEKTRP
;
A
#
# COMPACT_ATOMS: atom_id res chain seq x y z
N MET A 1 29.38 -52.34 29.00
CA MET A 1 29.54 -51.39 27.89
C MET A 1 28.10 -50.97 27.46
N ARG A 2 27.60 -49.86 28.01
CA ARG A 2 26.24 -49.39 27.76
C ARG A 2 26.32 -48.31 26.65
N LEU A 3 25.77 -48.59 25.47
CA LEU A 3 25.57 -47.59 24.40
C LEU A 3 24.46 -46.63 24.83
N LEU A 4 24.77 -45.34 24.93
CA LEU A 4 23.79 -44.28 24.97
C LEU A 4 23.42 -43.92 23.50
N LEU A 5 22.18 -44.21 23.09
CA LEU A 5 21.61 -43.63 21.87
C LEU A 5 21.20 -42.18 22.18
N ALA A 6 21.86 -41.23 21.54
CA ALA A 6 21.42 -39.82 21.53
C ALA A 6 20.32 -39.66 20.50
N PHE A 7 19.10 -39.34 20.97
CA PHE A 7 17.99 -38.91 20.11
C PHE A 7 18.22 -37.47 19.71
N ILE A 8 18.54 -37.23 18.45
CA ILE A 8 18.53 -35.88 17.85
C ILE A 8 17.08 -35.57 17.49
N VAL A 9 16.43 -34.74 18.30
CA VAL A 9 15.15 -34.13 17.95
C VAL A 9 15.45 -32.99 16.98
N ALA A 10 15.22 -33.23 15.70
CA ALA A 10 15.22 -32.18 14.71
C ALA A 10 14.00 -31.27 14.92
N LEU A 11 14.22 -30.12 15.52
CA LEU A 11 13.22 -29.06 15.60
C LEU A 11 13.05 -28.47 14.16
N SER A 12 12.07 -28.97 13.42
CA SER A 12 11.61 -28.32 12.19
C SER A 12 10.91 -27.01 12.59
N GLY A 13 11.67 -25.92 12.63
CA GLY A 13 11.12 -24.58 12.73
C GLY A 13 10.25 -24.33 11.50
N ALA A 14 8.93 -24.35 11.64
CA ALA A 14 8.03 -23.77 10.66
C ALA A 14 8.41 -22.28 10.54
N LEU A 15 8.99 -21.89 9.40
CA LEU A 15 9.12 -20.50 9.03
C LEU A 15 7.70 -19.94 8.96
N SER A 16 7.28 -19.21 9.99
CA SER A 16 6.10 -18.37 9.94
C SER A 16 6.30 -17.40 8.78
N VAL A 17 5.62 -17.62 7.67
CA VAL A 17 5.49 -16.61 6.61
C VAL A 17 4.90 -15.39 7.30
N GLY A 18 5.63 -14.26 7.30
CA GLY A 18 5.31 -13.09 8.08
C GLY A 18 3.86 -12.66 7.89
N ALA A 19 3.14 -12.55 8.98
CA ALA A 19 1.84 -11.90 8.97
C ALA A 19 2.09 -10.39 8.85
N VAL A 20 1.29 -9.69 8.02
CA VAL A 20 1.34 -8.23 7.94
C VAL A 20 1.14 -7.66 9.36
N GLU A 21 2.13 -6.95 9.86
CA GLU A 21 2.04 -6.35 11.19
C GLU A 21 1.06 -5.16 11.14
N MET A 22 0.03 -5.21 11.98
CA MET A 22 -0.98 -4.17 12.05
C MET A 22 -1.03 -3.57 13.45
N ARG A 23 -1.03 -2.24 13.53
CA ARG A 23 -1.13 -1.53 14.82
C ARG A 23 -1.99 -0.29 14.71
N GLU A 24 -2.76 -0.01 15.73
CA GLU A 24 -3.34 1.33 15.93
C GLU A 24 -2.31 2.27 16.55
N THR A 25 -2.39 3.54 16.19
CA THR A 25 -1.60 4.60 16.79
C THR A 25 -2.43 5.87 16.92
N ALA A 26 -2.14 6.66 17.96
CA ALA A 26 -2.67 8.01 18.12
C ALA A 26 -1.54 9.00 17.89
N PHE A 27 -1.81 10.04 17.10
CA PHE A 27 -0.88 11.12 16.85
C PHE A 27 -1.65 12.42 16.56
N GLY A 28 -1.24 13.53 17.18
CA GLY A 28 -1.91 14.82 17.01
C GLY A 28 -3.41 14.80 17.39
N GLY A 29 -3.81 13.97 18.37
CA GLY A 29 -5.20 13.80 18.78
C GLY A 29 -6.06 13.00 17.77
N LYS A 30 -5.46 12.36 16.77
CA LYS A 30 -6.11 11.54 15.73
C LYS A 30 -5.65 10.09 15.79
N ARG A 31 -6.52 9.15 15.38
CA ARG A 31 -6.21 7.71 15.36
C ARG A 31 -5.97 7.23 13.93
N TYR A 32 -5.04 6.30 13.80
CA TYR A 32 -4.62 5.72 12.53
C TYR A 32 -4.38 4.22 12.68
N ILE A 33 -4.57 3.47 11.60
CA ILE A 33 -4.11 2.09 11.50
C ILE A 33 -2.92 2.08 10.56
N ILE A 34 -1.86 1.43 11.00
CA ILE A 34 -0.61 1.25 10.25
C ILE A 34 -0.45 -0.23 9.97
N CYS A 35 -0.31 -0.58 8.70
CA CYS A 35 0.00 -1.92 8.22
C CYS A 35 1.42 -1.91 7.67
N THR A 36 2.31 -2.68 8.30
CA THR A 36 3.72 -2.78 7.91
C THR A 36 3.89 -4.00 7.01
N VAL A 37 4.44 -3.79 5.82
CA VAL A 37 4.68 -4.84 4.81
C VAL A 37 6.15 -4.85 4.44
N ASP A 38 6.80 -6.01 4.49
CA ASP A 38 8.13 -6.23 3.93
C ASP A 38 8.03 -6.85 2.54
N PRO A 39 8.19 -6.10 1.44
CA PRO A 39 8.03 -6.63 0.09
C PRO A 39 9.10 -7.66 -0.34
N LYS A 40 10.12 -7.89 0.50
CA LYS A 40 11.13 -8.93 0.29
C LYS A 40 10.66 -10.31 0.75
N THR A 41 9.78 -10.34 1.72
CA THR A 41 9.28 -11.58 2.35
C THR A 41 7.77 -11.78 2.16
N GLU A 42 7.02 -10.70 1.96
CA GLU A 42 5.58 -10.70 1.79
C GLU A 42 5.20 -10.41 0.33
N ARG A 43 4.28 -11.20 -0.19
CA ARG A 43 3.83 -11.07 -1.59
C ARG A 43 2.84 -9.90 -1.72
N LEU A 44 3.38 -8.68 -1.83
CA LEU A 44 2.59 -7.49 -2.14
C LEU A 44 2.27 -7.45 -3.64
N GLU A 45 1.01 -7.27 -3.99
CA GLU A 45 0.50 -7.23 -5.35
C GLU A 45 -0.34 -5.98 -5.61
N LEU A 46 -0.54 -5.65 -6.88
CA LEU A 46 -1.38 -4.54 -7.34
C LEU A 46 -2.48 -5.10 -8.26
N PHE A 47 -3.71 -5.06 -7.76
CA PHE A 47 -4.90 -5.61 -8.42
C PHE A 47 -5.70 -4.51 -9.11
N LEU A 48 -6.30 -4.83 -10.25
CA LEU A 48 -7.29 -4.01 -10.94
C LEU A 48 -8.35 -4.88 -11.60
N LYS A 49 -7.94 -5.89 -12.38
CA LYS A 49 -8.80 -6.76 -13.16
C LYS A 49 -8.53 -8.22 -12.85
N ASP A 50 -9.52 -9.06 -13.03
CA ASP A 50 -9.38 -10.50 -13.02
C ASP A 50 -8.76 -11.01 -14.33
N GLU A 51 -8.56 -12.34 -14.42
CA GLU A 51 -8.00 -13.03 -15.59
C GLU A 51 -8.87 -12.88 -16.85
N LYS A 52 -10.17 -12.57 -16.69
CA LYS A 52 -11.12 -12.34 -17.78
C LYS A 52 -11.20 -10.87 -18.21
N GLY A 53 -10.46 -9.98 -17.52
CA GLY A 53 -10.43 -8.55 -17.78
C GLY A 53 -11.53 -7.75 -17.08
N ALA A 54 -12.35 -8.36 -16.22
CA ALA A 54 -13.34 -7.65 -15.42
C ALA A 54 -12.70 -6.94 -14.25
N VAL A 55 -13.12 -5.69 -13.98
CA VAL A 55 -12.62 -4.91 -12.84
C VAL A 55 -13.08 -5.54 -11.53
N LEU A 56 -12.17 -5.70 -10.58
CA LEU A 56 -12.43 -6.40 -9.31
C LEU A 56 -13.26 -5.59 -8.32
N HIS A 57 -13.11 -4.26 -8.27
CA HIS A 57 -13.88 -3.31 -7.47
C HIS A 57 -13.87 -3.48 -5.94
N LYS A 58 -13.63 -4.69 -5.42
CA LYS A 58 -13.85 -5.03 -4.00
C LYS A 58 -12.83 -6.03 -3.51
N PHE A 59 -12.48 -5.96 -2.24
CA PHE A 59 -11.63 -6.96 -1.59
C PHE A 59 -12.23 -8.38 -1.68
N SER A 60 -13.54 -8.52 -1.54
CA SER A 60 -14.21 -9.83 -1.64
C SER A 60 -14.10 -10.46 -3.04
N ALA A 61 -14.03 -9.66 -4.11
CA ALA A 61 -13.79 -10.20 -5.46
C ALA A 61 -12.34 -10.70 -5.62
N ILE A 62 -11.38 -9.98 -5.03
CA ILE A 62 -9.97 -10.44 -4.96
C ILE A 62 -9.89 -11.74 -4.14
N GLU A 63 -10.56 -11.82 -2.99
CA GLU A 63 -10.59 -13.03 -2.16
C GLU A 63 -11.19 -14.23 -2.90
N ALA A 64 -12.27 -14.02 -3.67
CA ALA A 64 -12.89 -15.06 -4.48
C ALA A 64 -11.92 -15.56 -5.58
N MET A 65 -11.26 -14.63 -6.28
CA MET A 65 -10.25 -14.95 -7.30
C MET A 65 -9.06 -15.71 -6.69
N LEU A 66 -8.46 -15.20 -5.62
CA LEU A 66 -7.35 -15.84 -4.91
C LEU A 66 -7.75 -17.21 -4.35
N GLY A 67 -8.98 -17.31 -3.82
CA GLY A 67 -9.52 -18.55 -3.26
C GLY A 67 -9.60 -19.71 -4.26
N ALA A 68 -9.82 -19.42 -5.53
CA ALA A 68 -9.79 -20.42 -6.61
C ALA A 68 -8.39 -21.04 -6.80
N HIS A 69 -7.35 -20.31 -6.39
CA HIS A 69 -5.94 -20.73 -6.47
C HIS A 69 -5.35 -21.15 -5.11
N GLY A 70 -6.18 -21.37 -4.09
CA GLY A 70 -5.70 -21.78 -2.77
C GLY A 70 -5.04 -20.66 -1.96
N GLN A 71 -5.23 -19.40 -2.37
CA GLN A 71 -4.67 -18.21 -1.74
C GLN A 71 -5.74 -17.39 -1.02
N ARG A 72 -5.31 -16.46 -0.16
CA ARG A 72 -6.17 -15.51 0.55
C ARG A 72 -5.55 -14.12 0.55
N LEU A 73 -6.38 -13.08 0.65
CA LEU A 73 -5.94 -11.71 0.87
C LEU A 73 -5.76 -11.51 2.39
N VAL A 74 -4.56 -11.13 2.83
CA VAL A 74 -4.27 -10.88 4.25
C VAL A 74 -4.22 -9.39 4.58
N PHE A 75 -4.04 -8.56 3.56
CA PHE A 75 -4.10 -7.10 3.62
C PHE A 75 -4.59 -6.57 2.28
N GLY A 76 -5.38 -5.51 2.28
CA GLY A 76 -5.79 -4.78 1.09
C GLY A 76 -6.09 -3.32 1.39
N MET A 77 -5.70 -2.41 0.47
CA MET A 77 -5.93 -0.98 0.58
C MET A 77 -6.07 -0.35 -0.82
N ASN A 78 -6.75 0.81 -0.94
CA ASN A 78 -6.73 1.57 -2.19
C ASN A 78 -5.29 1.74 -2.68
N GLY A 79 -5.06 1.47 -3.96
CA GLY A 79 -3.74 1.49 -4.59
C GLY A 79 -3.47 2.74 -5.42
N GLY A 80 -4.41 3.70 -5.49
CA GLY A 80 -4.27 4.92 -6.28
C GLY A 80 -5.60 5.42 -6.83
N MET A 81 -5.58 6.62 -7.40
CA MET A 81 -6.77 7.28 -7.96
C MET A 81 -7.14 6.71 -9.33
N PHE A 82 -8.42 6.78 -9.66
CA PHE A 82 -8.97 6.21 -10.89
C PHE A 82 -10.07 7.09 -11.49
N HIS A 83 -10.34 6.88 -12.77
CA HIS A 83 -11.40 7.50 -13.54
C HIS A 83 -12.77 6.86 -13.27
N PRO A 84 -13.89 7.45 -13.72
CA PRO A 84 -15.22 6.86 -13.55
C PRO A 84 -15.40 5.45 -14.13
N ASP A 85 -14.58 5.06 -15.08
CA ASP A 85 -14.50 3.71 -15.66
C ASP A 85 -13.53 2.78 -14.90
N TYR A 86 -13.04 3.22 -13.73
CA TYR A 86 -12.07 2.56 -12.86
C TYR A 86 -10.65 2.40 -13.45
N ALA A 87 -10.37 2.97 -14.60
CA ALA A 87 -9.00 3.03 -15.13
C ALA A 87 -8.10 3.89 -14.22
N PRO A 88 -6.84 3.49 -13.96
CA PRO A 88 -5.90 4.29 -13.19
C PRO A 88 -5.68 5.67 -13.81
N VAL A 89 -5.67 6.73 -13.00
CA VAL A 89 -5.37 8.11 -13.49
C VAL A 89 -3.91 8.24 -13.93
N GLY A 90 -3.02 7.45 -13.37
CA GLY A 90 -1.59 7.51 -13.65
C GLY A 90 -0.98 6.14 -13.84
N LEU A 91 0.34 6.09 -13.67
CA LEU A 91 1.12 4.88 -13.85
C LEU A 91 0.52 3.67 -13.11
N PHE A 92 0.43 2.57 -13.85
CA PHE A 92 0.05 1.28 -13.29
C PHE A 92 0.92 0.18 -13.90
N VAL A 93 1.74 -0.44 -13.05
CA VAL A 93 2.60 -1.57 -13.41
C VAL A 93 2.24 -2.75 -12.53
N THR A 94 1.99 -3.90 -13.13
CA THR A 94 1.79 -5.16 -12.42
C THR A 94 2.54 -6.28 -13.16
N ASP A 95 3.13 -7.21 -12.43
CA ASP A 95 3.99 -8.28 -12.97
C ASP A 95 5.07 -7.79 -13.94
N GLY A 96 5.62 -6.60 -13.66
CA GLY A 96 6.66 -5.97 -14.47
C GLY A 96 6.18 -5.43 -15.81
N ARG A 97 4.85 -5.39 -16.05
CA ARG A 97 4.22 -4.83 -17.27
C ARG A 97 3.55 -3.51 -16.96
N GLU A 98 3.88 -2.49 -17.71
CA GLU A 98 3.22 -1.19 -17.66
C GLU A 98 1.89 -1.27 -18.43
N LEU A 99 0.77 -1.18 -17.73
CA LEU A 99 -0.58 -1.19 -18.30
C LEU A 99 -1.12 0.21 -18.51
N THR A 100 -0.69 1.18 -17.69
CA THR A 100 -0.99 2.61 -17.86
C THR A 100 0.29 3.39 -17.65
N ALA A 101 0.57 4.30 -18.56
CA ALA A 101 1.78 5.12 -18.56
C ALA A 101 1.79 6.17 -17.45
N LEU A 102 2.98 6.69 -17.13
CA LEU A 102 3.13 7.80 -16.20
C LEU A 102 2.33 9.02 -16.68
N ASN A 103 1.49 9.56 -15.81
CA ASN A 103 0.73 10.78 -16.08
C ASN A 103 1.52 12.00 -15.60
N THR A 104 2.03 12.80 -16.54
CA THR A 104 2.74 14.06 -16.27
C THR A 104 1.86 15.29 -16.45
N GLY A 105 0.61 15.12 -16.84
CA GLY A 105 -0.35 16.18 -17.10
C GLY A 105 -0.63 17.09 -15.92
N ALA A 106 -1.39 18.13 -16.19
CA ALA A 106 -1.90 19.08 -15.20
C ALA A 106 -3.43 19.17 -15.34
N ALA A 107 -4.12 19.09 -14.20
CA ALA A 107 -5.56 19.27 -14.08
C ALA A 107 -5.89 19.65 -12.63
N GLU A 108 -7.17 19.76 -12.31
CA GLU A 108 -7.63 19.96 -10.94
C GLU A 108 -7.65 18.65 -10.16
N GLY A 109 -7.61 18.76 -8.83
CA GLY A 109 -7.70 17.65 -7.92
C GLY A 109 -6.36 17.20 -7.31
N ASN A 110 -6.47 16.35 -6.31
CA ASN A 110 -5.34 15.96 -5.46
C ASN A 110 -4.22 15.25 -6.24
N PHE A 111 -4.57 14.43 -7.25
CA PHE A 111 -3.59 13.74 -8.08
C PHE A 111 -2.64 14.73 -8.78
N PHE A 112 -3.15 15.87 -9.19
CA PHE A 112 -2.42 16.89 -9.95
C PHE A 112 -1.74 17.95 -9.08
N LEU A 113 -1.89 17.90 -7.76
CA LEU A 113 -1.12 18.73 -6.84
C LEU A 113 0.34 18.25 -6.81
N LYS A 114 1.19 18.99 -7.53
CA LYS A 114 2.61 18.61 -7.72
C LYS A 114 3.49 19.02 -6.52
N PRO A 115 4.50 18.21 -6.17
CA PRO A 115 4.85 16.95 -6.82
C PRO A 115 3.89 15.83 -6.42
N ASN A 116 3.42 15.09 -7.41
CA ASN A 116 2.84 13.77 -7.18
C ASN A 116 3.93 12.69 -7.24
N GLY A 117 3.60 11.44 -6.92
CA GLY A 117 4.61 10.42 -6.74
C GLY A 117 4.20 9.04 -7.24
N VAL A 118 5.16 8.14 -7.15
CA VAL A 118 5.02 6.73 -7.46
C VAL A 118 5.42 5.92 -6.23
N PHE A 119 4.58 4.97 -5.84
CA PHE A 119 4.96 3.84 -5.00
C PHE A 119 5.29 2.67 -5.92
N ALA A 120 6.42 2.02 -5.70
CA ALA A 120 6.84 0.86 -6.47
C ALA A 120 7.50 -0.21 -5.60
N VAL A 121 7.40 -1.48 -6.03
CA VAL A 121 8.24 -2.57 -5.56
C VAL A 121 9.07 -3.03 -6.75
N MET A 122 10.37 -3.00 -6.56
CA MET A 122 11.34 -3.39 -7.56
C MET A 122 11.42 -4.92 -7.70
N LYS A 123 12.03 -5.43 -8.76
CA LYS A 123 12.20 -6.87 -9.00
C LYS A 123 13.03 -7.58 -7.94
N ASP A 124 13.89 -6.84 -7.23
CA ASP A 124 14.69 -7.33 -6.08
C ASP A 124 13.96 -7.26 -4.74
N GLY A 125 12.68 -6.86 -4.72
CA GLY A 125 11.88 -6.69 -3.53
C GLY A 125 12.06 -5.33 -2.83
N THR A 126 12.90 -4.44 -3.32
CA THR A 126 13.07 -3.11 -2.72
C THR A 126 11.82 -2.25 -2.95
N ALA A 127 11.26 -1.67 -1.87
CA ALA A 127 10.19 -0.68 -1.99
C ALA A 127 10.74 0.72 -2.24
N VAL A 128 10.03 1.50 -3.05
CA VAL A 128 10.38 2.89 -3.40
C VAL A 128 9.15 3.77 -3.30
N VAL A 129 9.29 4.95 -2.66
CA VAL A 129 8.36 6.08 -2.78
C VAL A 129 9.16 7.26 -3.31
N ALA A 130 8.83 7.74 -4.49
CA ALA A 130 9.57 8.80 -5.17
C ALA A 130 8.64 9.76 -5.92
N GLU A 131 9.13 10.98 -6.16
CA GLU A 131 8.46 11.89 -7.07
C GLU A 131 8.30 11.27 -8.45
N ALA A 132 7.19 11.54 -9.11
CA ALA A 132 6.88 11.02 -10.45
C ALA A 132 7.97 11.37 -11.48
N SER A 133 8.63 12.52 -11.33
CA SER A 133 9.76 12.95 -12.18
C SER A 133 10.95 11.99 -12.15
N ARG A 134 11.10 11.20 -11.08
CA ARG A 134 12.18 10.19 -10.93
C ARG A 134 11.84 8.84 -11.58
N TRP A 135 10.58 8.63 -12.00
CA TRP A 135 10.13 7.36 -12.55
C TRP A 135 10.95 6.85 -13.76
N PRO A 136 11.38 7.68 -14.74
CA PRO A 136 12.14 7.17 -15.89
C PRO A 136 13.41 6.38 -15.51
N ALA A 137 14.05 6.71 -14.38
CA ALA A 137 15.22 5.97 -13.88
C ALA A 137 14.86 4.65 -13.17
N LEU A 138 13.60 4.45 -12.81
CA LEU A 138 13.06 3.29 -12.10
C LEU A 138 12.30 2.34 -13.04
N ALA A 139 11.78 2.86 -14.15
CA ALA A 139 11.02 2.11 -15.14
C ALA A 139 11.81 0.88 -15.62
N GLY A 140 11.11 -0.21 -15.89
CA GLY A 140 11.72 -1.49 -16.30
C GLY A 140 12.35 -2.32 -15.18
N LYS A 141 12.64 -1.72 -14.03
CA LYS A 141 13.14 -2.42 -12.83
C LYS A 141 12.01 -2.77 -11.85
N ALA A 142 10.86 -2.14 -11.95
CA ALA A 142 9.73 -2.37 -11.08
C ALA A 142 9.00 -3.66 -11.42
N ARG A 143 8.58 -4.40 -10.40
CA ARG A 143 7.64 -5.52 -10.47
C ARG A 143 6.20 -5.00 -10.42
N LEU A 144 5.93 -4.05 -9.52
CA LEU A 144 4.68 -3.30 -9.47
C LEU A 144 4.96 -1.81 -9.23
N ALA A 145 4.07 -0.95 -9.72
CA ALA A 145 4.10 0.48 -9.43
C ALA A 145 2.72 1.10 -9.60
N THR A 146 2.41 2.07 -8.77
CA THR A 146 1.21 2.91 -8.89
C THR A 146 1.57 4.37 -8.68
N GLN A 147 1.00 5.25 -9.51
CA GLN A 147 1.11 6.69 -9.34
C GLN A 147 -0.12 7.23 -8.64
N SER A 148 0.12 8.11 -7.68
CA SER A 148 -0.93 8.87 -7.02
C SER A 148 -0.40 10.24 -6.55
N GLY A 149 -1.15 10.98 -5.77
CA GLY A 149 -0.71 12.28 -5.32
C GLY A 149 -1.72 13.04 -4.47
N PRO A 150 -1.18 14.01 -3.73
CA PRO A 150 0.20 14.51 -3.77
C PRO A 150 1.20 13.65 -2.99
N MET A 151 2.49 13.92 -3.14
CA MET A 151 3.48 13.49 -2.16
C MET A 151 3.13 14.11 -0.80
N LEU A 152 3.18 13.34 0.27
CA LEU A 152 2.93 13.81 1.64
C LEU A 152 4.20 14.35 2.27
N VAL A 153 5.28 13.58 2.14
CA VAL A 153 6.63 13.93 2.60
C VAL A 153 7.59 13.78 1.43
N ILE A 154 8.48 14.75 1.27
CA ILE A 154 9.46 14.83 0.19
C ILE A 154 10.82 15.10 0.81
N ASP A 155 11.72 14.15 0.76
CA ASP A 155 13.06 14.23 1.35
C ASP A 155 13.04 14.76 2.81
N GLY A 156 12.08 14.28 3.62
CA GLY A 156 11.92 14.65 5.03
C GLY A 156 11.16 15.95 5.28
N ARG A 157 10.63 16.60 4.24
CA ARG A 157 9.85 17.85 4.37
C ARG A 157 8.40 17.62 3.98
N LEU A 158 7.48 18.28 4.67
CA LEU A 158 6.07 18.26 4.27
C LEU A 158 5.90 18.94 2.90
N HIS A 159 4.92 18.47 2.14
CA HIS A 159 4.54 19.12 0.89
C HIS A 159 4.22 20.61 1.13
N PRO A 160 4.81 21.56 0.36
CA PRO A 160 4.75 22.99 0.68
C PRO A 160 3.35 23.61 0.60
N ALA A 161 2.42 22.98 -0.10
CA ALA A 161 1.03 23.47 -0.22
C ALA A 161 0.15 23.09 0.99
N PHE A 162 0.62 22.27 1.94
CA PHE A 162 -0.21 21.84 3.06
C PHE A 162 -0.28 22.90 4.15
N ARG A 163 -1.50 23.20 4.59
CA ARG A 163 -1.79 24.16 5.64
C ARG A 163 -2.38 23.45 6.86
N ALA A 164 -1.90 23.78 8.04
CA ALA A 164 -2.36 23.18 9.30
C ALA A 164 -3.86 23.47 9.57
N GLU A 165 -4.31 24.64 9.20
CA GLU A 165 -5.69 25.13 9.42
C GLU A 165 -6.66 24.74 8.30
N SER A 166 -6.27 23.82 7.39
CA SER A 166 -7.14 23.40 6.30
C SER A 166 -8.38 22.66 6.80
N ASP A 167 -9.56 23.08 6.33
CA ASP A 167 -10.86 22.46 6.65
C ASP A 167 -11.14 21.22 5.78
N SER A 168 -10.34 20.98 4.75
CA SER A 168 -10.46 19.80 3.88
C SER A 168 -10.10 18.53 4.65
N ARG A 169 -11.06 18.02 5.43
CA ARG A 169 -10.92 16.83 6.28
C ARG A 169 -11.65 15.66 5.68
N LEU A 170 -10.92 14.60 5.39
CA LEU A 170 -11.44 13.35 4.83
C LEU A 170 -10.76 12.17 5.51
N PHE A 171 -11.35 10.99 5.42
CA PHE A 171 -10.58 9.77 5.60
C PHE A 171 -9.48 9.75 4.55
N ARG A 172 -8.27 9.34 4.92
CA ARG A 172 -7.12 9.35 4.01
C ARG A 172 -6.32 8.08 4.18
N ASN A 173 -5.81 7.56 3.06
CA ASN A 173 -4.81 6.51 3.08
C ASN A 173 -3.57 6.90 2.28
N GLY A 174 -2.46 6.28 2.61
CA GLY A 174 -1.17 6.58 2.00
C GLY A 174 -0.12 5.54 2.32
N VAL A 175 1.04 5.69 1.72
CA VAL A 175 2.19 4.81 1.91
C VAL A 175 3.47 5.61 2.12
N GLY A 176 4.27 5.18 3.09
CA GLY A 176 5.63 5.66 3.33
C GLY A 176 6.59 4.51 3.47
N LEU A 177 7.87 4.81 3.62
CA LEU A 177 8.89 3.79 3.87
C LEU A 177 9.51 4.00 5.25
N ALA A 178 9.60 2.93 6.02
CA ALA A 178 10.39 2.88 7.25
C ALA A 178 11.90 2.89 6.94
N ALA A 179 12.72 3.16 7.94
CA ALA A 179 14.17 3.22 7.79
C ALA A 179 14.78 1.87 7.36
N ASP A 180 14.14 0.74 7.71
CA ASP A 180 14.54 -0.60 7.30
C ASP A 180 14.04 -1.01 5.89
N GLY A 181 13.36 -0.10 5.19
CA GLY A 181 12.85 -0.30 3.84
C GLY A 181 11.48 -0.95 3.73
N LYS A 182 10.83 -1.29 4.85
CA LYS A 182 9.45 -1.79 4.84
C LYS A 182 8.46 -0.72 4.43
N ALA A 183 7.41 -1.11 3.74
CA ALA A 183 6.32 -0.22 3.37
C ALA A 183 5.33 -0.07 4.54
N LEU A 184 5.03 1.18 4.89
CA LEU A 184 4.05 1.55 5.90
C LEU A 184 2.79 2.06 5.21
N PHE A 185 1.77 1.22 5.11
CA PHE A 185 0.45 1.61 4.63
C PHE A 185 -0.37 2.13 5.80
N VAL A 186 -0.89 3.34 5.66
CA VAL A 186 -1.61 4.03 6.73
C VAL A 186 -2.99 4.44 6.27
N ILE A 187 -4.00 4.23 7.12
CA ILE A 187 -5.34 4.80 6.97
C ILE A 187 -5.73 5.55 8.24
N SER A 188 -6.32 6.73 8.08
CA SER A 188 -6.89 7.46 9.22
C SER A 188 -8.21 6.81 9.66
N SER A 189 -8.43 6.73 10.98
CA SER A 189 -9.68 6.22 11.58
C SER A 189 -10.74 7.30 11.74
N GLU A 190 -10.42 8.54 11.39
CA GLU A 190 -11.29 9.71 11.42
C GLU A 190 -10.84 10.73 10.35
N PRO A 191 -11.69 11.70 9.98
CA PRO A 191 -11.32 12.72 9.00
C PRO A 191 -10.13 13.56 9.43
N VAL A 192 -9.11 13.67 8.57
CA VAL A 192 -7.89 14.46 8.77
C VAL A 192 -7.61 15.34 7.55
N ASN A 193 -6.92 16.46 7.72
CA ASN A 193 -6.41 17.24 6.61
C ASN A 193 -5.04 16.71 6.14
N PHE A 194 -4.53 17.22 5.02
CA PHE A 194 -3.25 16.77 4.48
C PHE A 194 -2.07 17.06 5.39
N HIS A 195 -2.08 18.20 6.09
CA HIS A 195 -0.99 18.57 6.99
C HIS A 195 -0.90 17.58 8.16
N GLU A 196 -2.03 17.28 8.82
CA GLU A 196 -2.09 16.31 9.92
C GLU A 196 -1.61 14.90 9.43
N PHE A 197 -2.10 14.48 8.29
CA PHE A 197 -1.75 13.17 7.74
C PHE A 197 -0.27 13.07 7.33
N ALA A 198 0.27 14.12 6.71
CA ALA A 198 1.68 14.16 6.31
C ALA A 198 2.61 14.29 7.53
N THR A 199 2.20 15.03 8.57
CA THR A 199 2.97 15.19 9.82
C THR A 199 3.12 13.84 10.55
N LEU A 200 2.09 12.98 10.54
CA LEU A 200 2.21 11.61 11.05
C LEU A 200 3.35 10.85 10.35
N PHE A 201 3.39 10.86 9.01
CA PHE A 201 4.44 10.15 8.27
C PHE A 201 5.84 10.69 8.56
N ARG A 202 6.00 12.02 8.66
CA ARG A 202 7.30 12.63 8.90
C ARG A 202 7.76 12.45 10.35
N ASP A 203 6.91 12.79 11.34
CA ASP A 203 7.32 12.98 12.71
C ASP A 203 7.15 11.74 13.58
N ALA A 204 6.11 10.93 13.33
CA ALA A 204 5.87 9.72 14.11
C ALA A 204 6.42 8.46 13.41
N LEU A 205 6.36 8.39 12.07
CA LEU A 205 6.80 7.24 11.30
C LEU A 205 8.19 7.44 10.68
N HIS A 206 8.75 8.64 10.80
CA HIS A 206 10.10 9.01 10.30
C HIS A 206 10.31 8.66 8.82
N CYS A 207 9.24 8.73 8.03
CA CYS A 207 9.32 8.47 6.60
C CYS A 207 10.01 9.63 5.89
N ARG A 208 11.11 9.35 5.16
CA ARG A 208 11.77 10.35 4.33
C ARG A 208 10.91 10.76 3.13
N ASN A 209 10.16 9.81 2.55
CA ASN A 209 9.19 10.03 1.50
C ASN A 209 7.88 9.31 1.84
N ALA A 210 6.76 9.96 1.56
CA ALA A 210 5.43 9.38 1.70
C ALA A 210 4.49 9.92 0.62
N LEU A 211 3.55 9.06 0.20
CA LEU A 211 2.62 9.30 -0.90
C LEU A 211 1.18 9.12 -0.42
N PHE A 212 0.33 10.06 -0.75
CA PHE A 212 -1.11 9.92 -0.61
C PHE A 212 -1.67 9.02 -1.71
N LEU A 213 -2.50 8.06 -1.37
CA LEU A 213 -3.09 7.12 -2.32
C LEU A 213 -4.53 7.48 -2.67
N ASP A 214 -5.38 7.71 -1.64
CA ASP A 214 -6.78 8.08 -1.87
C ASP A 214 -7.38 8.82 -0.66
N GLY A 215 -8.54 9.43 -0.86
CA GLY A 215 -9.29 10.22 0.13
C GLY A 215 -10.64 9.59 0.48
N THR A 216 -11.71 10.17 0.00
CA THR A 216 -13.11 9.88 0.39
C THR A 216 -13.48 8.40 0.39
N ILE A 217 -12.88 7.59 -0.48
CA ILE A 217 -13.15 6.15 -0.59
C ILE A 217 -12.06 5.29 0.06
N SER A 218 -11.21 5.89 0.92
CA SER A 218 -10.19 5.15 1.65
C SER A 218 -10.77 3.91 2.33
N SER A 219 -10.23 2.75 2.02
CA SER A 219 -10.72 1.45 2.46
C SER A 219 -9.57 0.55 2.86
N LEU A 220 -9.79 -0.26 3.89
CA LEU A 220 -8.83 -1.23 4.41
C LEU A 220 -9.49 -2.60 4.52
N HIS A 221 -8.81 -3.63 4.02
CA HIS A 221 -9.06 -5.03 4.33
C HIS A 221 -7.93 -5.56 5.21
N ALA A 222 -8.28 -5.95 6.40
CA ALA A 222 -7.37 -6.38 7.47
C ALA A 222 -8.08 -7.41 8.36
N PRO A 223 -8.22 -8.67 7.91
CA PRO A 223 -9.02 -9.69 8.59
C PRO A 223 -8.52 -9.99 10.00
N ASP A 224 -7.23 -9.87 10.27
CA ASP A 224 -6.64 -10.13 11.60
C ASP A 224 -7.15 -9.14 12.66
N ILE A 225 -7.56 -7.94 12.28
CA ILE A 225 -8.22 -6.95 13.15
C ILE A 225 -9.73 -6.88 12.88
N ARG A 226 -10.30 -7.85 12.16
CA ARG A 226 -11.73 -7.95 11.80
C ARG A 226 -12.25 -6.73 11.05
N ARG A 227 -11.43 -6.11 10.21
CA ARG A 227 -11.81 -4.97 9.38
C ARG A 227 -11.79 -5.33 7.90
N SER A 228 -12.89 -5.02 7.20
CA SER A 228 -12.99 -5.13 5.74
C SER A 228 -13.99 -4.08 5.26
N ASP A 229 -13.47 -2.94 4.86
CA ASP A 229 -14.28 -1.82 4.41
C ASP A 229 -14.80 -2.08 2.98
N ALA A 230 -16.02 -1.69 2.70
CA ALA A 230 -16.59 -1.82 1.37
C ALA A 230 -17.60 -0.69 1.06
N PRO A 231 -17.31 0.57 1.44
CA PRO A 231 -18.28 1.65 1.29
C PRO A 231 -18.54 2.01 -0.19
N PHE A 232 -17.53 1.81 -1.04
CA PHE A 232 -17.56 2.17 -2.46
C PHE A 232 -16.80 1.15 -3.31
N PRO A 233 -17.11 1.05 -4.63
CA PRO A 233 -16.27 0.32 -5.58
C PRO A 233 -14.89 0.99 -5.70
N LEU A 234 -13.84 0.18 -5.81
CA LEU A 234 -12.46 0.61 -5.92
C LEU A 234 -11.91 0.40 -7.34
N GLY A 235 -10.94 1.21 -7.74
CA GLY A 235 -10.09 0.99 -8.89
C GLY A 235 -8.85 0.15 -8.51
N PRO A 236 -7.62 0.69 -8.60
CA PRO A 236 -6.40 -0.01 -8.16
C PRO A 236 -6.45 -0.39 -6.67
N ILE A 237 -6.06 -1.62 -6.35
CA ILE A 237 -5.99 -2.14 -4.99
C ILE A 237 -4.61 -2.74 -4.75
N LEU A 238 -3.89 -2.25 -3.73
CA LEU A 238 -2.70 -2.89 -3.19
C LEU A 238 -3.12 -3.96 -2.19
N GLY A 239 -2.49 -5.12 -2.23
CA GLY A 239 -2.82 -6.20 -1.30
C GLY A 239 -1.68 -7.19 -1.10
N VAL A 240 -1.60 -7.76 0.09
CA VAL A 240 -0.70 -8.87 0.41
C VAL A 240 -1.47 -10.17 0.36
N THR A 241 -0.90 -11.15 -0.36
CA THR A 241 -1.48 -12.49 -0.50
C THR A 241 -0.68 -13.52 0.28
N ALA A 242 -1.36 -14.54 0.76
CA ALA A 242 -0.75 -15.70 1.40
C ALA A 242 -1.46 -16.99 0.98
N GLU A 243 -0.77 -18.11 1.07
CA GLU A 243 -1.40 -19.42 0.91
C GLU A 243 -2.46 -19.65 1.99
N LYS A 244 -3.56 -20.30 1.62
CA LYS A 244 -4.51 -20.79 2.63
C LYS A 244 -3.84 -21.93 3.41
N THR A 245 -3.73 -21.76 4.71
CA THR A 245 -3.38 -22.89 5.58
C THR A 245 -4.41 -24.00 5.40
N ARG A 246 -3.97 -25.20 4.99
CA ARG A 246 -4.87 -26.36 5.00
C ARG A 246 -5.30 -26.64 6.44
N PRO A 247 -6.58 -26.90 6.69
CA PRO A 247 -7.08 -27.25 8.01
C PRO A 247 -6.45 -28.53 8.54
#